data_69f27f4aceb208b9d2adc069a8be44ed
#
_entry.id   69f27f4aceb208b9d2adc069a8be44ed
#
_cell.length_a   1.000
_cell.length_b   1.000
_cell.length_c   1.000
_cell.angle_alpha   90.00
_cell.angle_beta   90.00
_cell.angle_gamma   90.00
#
_symmetry.space_group_name_H-M   'P 1'
#
loop_
_entity.id
_entity.type
_entity.pdbx_description
1 polymer ?
#
loop_
_entity_poly.entity_id
_entity_poly.type
_entity_poly.pdbx_seq_one_letter_code
_entity_poly.pdbx_strand_id
1 'polypeptide(L)'
;MVVDARIIAAWDRSSAPISRYFDLVEALATGHDEREVVRGFRSLDKDLSAFGIKPCNPALYRPGKPITFPLVTAIVDDLAARIAIASERIGEALREIARRGDELNIRSARFAKISG
;
A
#
# COMPACT_ATOMS: atom_id res chain seq x y z
N MET A 1 -25.62 1.89 -3.24
CA MET A 1 -24.47 1.36 -4.01
C MET A 1 -24.03 0.06 -3.39
N VAL A 2 -24.04 -1.00 -4.15
CA VAL A 2 -23.52 -2.29 -3.68
C VAL A 2 -22.01 -2.28 -3.93
N VAL A 3 -21.23 -2.25 -2.87
CA VAL A 3 -19.78 -2.36 -2.99
C VAL A 3 -19.44 -3.86 -3.10
N ASP A 4 -18.82 -4.24 -4.21
CA ASP A 4 -18.41 -5.63 -4.43
C ASP A 4 -17.37 -6.03 -3.38
N ALA A 5 -17.55 -7.19 -2.76
CA ALA A 5 -16.61 -7.74 -1.79
C ALA A 5 -15.19 -7.89 -2.37
N ARG A 6 -15.06 -8.10 -3.68
CA ARG A 6 -13.75 -8.15 -4.36
C ARG A 6 -13.04 -6.81 -4.33
N ILE A 7 -13.78 -5.69 -4.45
CA ILE A 7 -13.24 -4.33 -4.39
C ILE A 7 -12.74 -4.04 -2.98
N ILE A 8 -13.52 -4.41 -1.95
CA ILE A 8 -13.13 -4.26 -0.55
C ILE A 8 -11.86 -5.08 -0.26
N ALA A 9 -11.81 -6.33 -0.70
CA ALA A 9 -10.66 -7.21 -0.52
C ALA A 9 -9.40 -6.66 -1.23
N ALA A 10 -9.55 -6.12 -2.43
CA ALA A 10 -8.46 -5.49 -3.17
C ALA A 10 -7.98 -4.22 -2.48
N TRP A 11 -8.88 -3.40 -1.97
CA TRP A 11 -8.56 -2.21 -1.17
C TRP A 11 -7.78 -2.58 0.09
N ASP A 12 -8.28 -3.55 0.88
CA ASP A 12 -7.62 -3.99 2.11
C ASP A 12 -6.21 -4.50 1.84
N ARG A 13 -6.02 -5.31 0.79
CA ARG A 13 -4.69 -5.82 0.41
C ARG A 13 -3.75 -4.72 -0.04
N SER A 14 -4.25 -3.74 -0.78
CA SER A 14 -3.43 -2.65 -1.34
C SER A 14 -3.11 -1.57 -0.32
N SER A 15 -4.02 -1.32 0.64
CA SER A 15 -3.83 -0.31 1.69
C SER A 15 -3.03 -0.81 2.90
N ALA A 16 -3.04 -2.13 3.16
CA ALA A 16 -2.33 -2.71 4.29
C ALA A 16 -0.82 -2.37 4.31
N PRO A 17 -0.07 -2.43 3.18
CA PRO A 17 1.32 -2.02 3.18
C PRO A 17 1.54 -0.56 3.58
N ILE A 18 0.64 0.34 3.19
CA ILE A 18 0.73 1.76 3.52
C ILE A 18 0.58 1.97 5.03
N SER A 19 -0.43 1.36 5.65
CA SER A 19 -0.64 1.42 7.09
C SER A 19 0.55 0.82 7.85
N ARG A 20 1.08 -0.30 7.40
CA ARG A 20 2.24 -0.94 8.02
C ARG A 20 3.48 -0.06 7.94
N TYR A 21 3.70 0.62 6.84
CA TYR A 21 4.82 1.56 6.70
C TYR A 21 4.75 2.66 7.77
N PHE A 22 3.61 3.31 7.91
CA PHE A 22 3.44 4.37 8.91
C PHE A 22 3.58 3.84 10.34
N ASP A 23 3.04 2.67 10.64
CA ASP A 23 3.18 2.04 11.95
C ASP A 23 4.64 1.73 12.29
N LEU A 24 5.41 1.24 11.31
CA LEU A 24 6.82 0.94 11.49
C LEU A 24 7.68 2.20 11.66
N VAL A 25 7.38 3.26 10.91
CA VAL A 25 8.07 4.56 11.07
C VAL A 25 7.77 5.15 12.44
N GLU A 26 6.52 5.09 12.88
CA GLU A 26 6.13 5.53 14.23
C GLU A 26 6.84 4.72 15.31
N ALA A 27 6.89 3.39 15.17
CA ALA A 27 7.60 2.52 16.09
C ALA A 27 9.08 2.88 16.18
N LEU A 28 9.72 3.19 15.05
CA LEU A 28 11.10 3.64 15.01
C LEU A 28 11.28 4.98 15.74
N ALA A 29 10.38 5.93 15.52
CA ALA A 29 10.41 7.25 16.16
C ALA A 29 10.17 7.19 17.67
N THR A 30 9.40 6.22 18.14
CA THR A 30 9.08 6.04 19.57
C THR A 30 10.10 5.16 20.32
N GLY A 31 11.17 4.74 19.66
CA GLY A 31 12.27 4.03 20.30
C GLY A 31 12.05 2.52 20.48
N HIS A 32 11.20 1.90 19.68
CA HIS A 32 11.07 0.44 19.64
C HIS A 32 12.37 -0.21 19.14
N ASP A 33 12.55 -1.49 19.46
CA ASP A 33 13.74 -2.24 19.05
C ASP A 33 13.95 -2.16 17.52
N GLU A 34 15.09 -1.59 17.12
CA GLU A 34 15.45 -1.43 15.70
C GLU A 34 15.45 -2.74 14.94
N ARG A 35 15.80 -3.85 15.59
CA ARG A 35 15.82 -5.18 14.95
C ARG A 35 14.41 -5.61 14.55
N GLU A 36 13.44 -5.39 15.40
CA GLU A 36 12.05 -5.72 15.12
C GLU A 36 11.49 -4.82 14.02
N VAL A 37 11.80 -3.52 14.07
CA VAL A 37 11.37 -2.56 13.04
C VAL A 37 11.97 -2.92 11.68
N VAL A 38 13.26 -3.23 11.62
CA VAL A 38 13.92 -3.64 10.37
C VAL A 38 13.34 -4.96 9.84
N ARG A 39 13.01 -5.89 10.72
CA ARG A 39 12.32 -7.12 10.33
C ARG A 39 10.97 -6.82 9.69
N GLY A 40 10.22 -5.90 10.25
CA GLY A 40 8.97 -5.41 9.70
C GLY A 40 9.17 -4.75 8.33
N PHE A 41 10.20 -3.95 8.16
CA PHE A 41 10.55 -3.34 6.87
C PHE A 41 10.90 -4.38 5.81
N ARG A 42 11.63 -5.45 6.18
CA ARG A 42 11.93 -6.55 5.25
C ARG A 42 10.67 -7.29 4.82
N SER A 43 9.73 -7.50 5.74
CA SER A 43 8.43 -8.11 5.42
C SER A 43 7.62 -7.20 4.49
N LEU A 44 7.63 -5.90 4.73
CA LEU A 44 6.97 -4.91 3.88
C LEU A 44 7.58 -4.88 2.47
N ASP A 45 8.91 -4.98 2.37
CA ASP A 45 9.60 -5.10 1.08
C ASP A 45 9.08 -6.29 0.27
N LYS A 46 8.93 -7.45 0.90
CA LYS A 46 8.39 -8.64 0.24
C LYS A 46 6.97 -8.43 -0.27
N ASP A 47 6.13 -7.79 0.54
CA ASP A 47 4.75 -7.51 0.17
C ASP A 47 4.68 -6.54 -1.03
N LEU A 48 5.46 -5.46 -0.99
CA LEU A 48 5.53 -4.50 -2.09
C LEU A 48 6.10 -5.12 -3.36
N SER A 49 7.10 -5.98 -3.24
CA SER A 49 7.69 -6.71 -4.38
C SER A 49 6.67 -7.66 -5.01
N ALA A 50 5.82 -8.29 -4.21
CA ALA A 50 4.74 -9.15 -4.69
C ALA A 50 3.70 -8.36 -5.52
N PHE A 51 3.52 -7.08 -5.25
CA PHE A 51 2.68 -6.17 -6.04
C PHE A 51 3.40 -5.57 -7.26
N GLY A 52 4.63 -5.98 -7.53
CA GLY A 52 5.42 -5.47 -8.64
C GLY A 52 6.13 -4.14 -8.35
N ILE A 53 6.15 -3.70 -7.11
CA ILE A 53 6.86 -2.49 -6.69
C ILE A 53 8.20 -2.90 -6.10
N LYS A 54 9.21 -3.03 -6.97
CA LYS A 54 10.53 -3.55 -6.58
C LYS A 54 11.42 -2.45 -5.97
N PRO A 55 12.36 -2.81 -5.06
CA PRO A 55 13.31 -1.85 -4.52
C PRO A 55 14.31 -1.37 -5.56
N CYS A 56 14.74 -0.11 -5.44
CA CYS A 56 15.82 0.42 -6.27
C CYS A 56 17.16 -0.24 -5.94
N ASN A 57 17.36 -0.63 -4.67
CA ASN A 57 18.54 -1.34 -4.22
C ASN A 57 18.15 -2.55 -3.36
N PRO A 58 18.03 -3.75 -3.97
CA PRO A 58 17.67 -4.96 -3.23
C PRO A 58 18.64 -5.34 -2.11
N ALA A 59 19.89 -4.89 -2.21
CA ALA A 59 20.91 -5.18 -1.21
C ALA A 59 20.58 -4.62 0.17
N LEU A 60 19.76 -3.56 0.27
CA LEU A 60 19.32 -2.98 1.54
C LEU A 60 18.58 -3.98 2.42
N TYR A 61 17.89 -4.94 1.81
CA TYR A 61 17.01 -5.89 2.50
C TYR A 61 17.65 -7.26 2.72
N ARG A 62 18.93 -7.43 2.36
CA ARG A 62 19.61 -8.71 2.57
C ARG A 62 19.78 -9.01 4.07
N PRO A 63 19.48 -10.24 4.51
CA PRO A 63 19.73 -10.63 5.89
C PRO A 63 21.24 -10.63 6.21
N GLY A 64 21.56 -10.44 7.48
CA GLY A 64 22.95 -10.48 7.96
C GLY A 64 23.70 -9.16 7.88
N LYS A 65 23.12 -8.09 7.37
CA LYS A 65 23.73 -6.76 7.41
C LYS A 65 23.63 -6.17 8.81
N PRO A 66 24.71 -5.49 9.31
CA PRO A 66 24.61 -4.75 10.55
C PRO A 66 23.55 -3.65 10.46
N ILE A 67 22.74 -3.52 11.50
CA ILE A 67 21.72 -2.48 11.58
C ILE A 67 22.40 -1.19 12.02
N THR A 68 22.60 -0.29 11.08
CA THR A 68 23.22 1.01 11.30
C THR A 68 22.24 2.12 10.95
N PHE A 69 22.47 3.31 11.47
CA PHE A 69 21.64 4.47 11.16
C PHE A 69 21.57 4.76 9.64
N PRO A 70 22.69 4.75 8.89
CA PRO A 70 22.63 4.89 7.43
C PRO A 70 21.79 3.83 6.72
N LEU A 71 21.86 2.58 7.18
CA LEU A 71 21.06 1.49 6.61
C LEU A 71 19.57 1.72 6.84
N VAL A 72 19.19 2.03 8.07
CA VAL A 72 17.78 2.29 8.42
C VAL A 72 17.22 3.46 7.63
N THR A 73 17.98 4.55 7.53
CA THR A 73 17.59 5.73 6.75
C THR A 73 17.39 5.37 5.27
N ALA A 74 18.30 4.61 4.69
CA ALA A 74 18.20 4.18 3.30
C ALA A 74 16.97 3.29 3.06
N ILE A 75 16.66 2.39 3.99
CA ILE A 75 15.46 1.53 3.93
C ILE A 75 14.20 2.40 4.01
N VAL A 76 14.13 3.34 4.94
CA VAL A 76 12.97 4.22 5.09
C VAL A 76 12.75 5.04 3.83
N ASP A 77 13.80 5.61 3.25
CA ASP A 77 13.72 6.40 2.02
C ASP A 77 13.24 5.54 0.83
N ASP A 78 13.78 4.35 0.67
CA ASP A 78 13.36 3.43 -0.39
C ASP A 78 11.90 3.02 -0.23
N LEU A 79 11.50 2.65 0.97
CA LEU A 79 10.11 2.29 1.26
C LEU A 79 9.16 3.48 1.07
N ALA A 80 9.57 4.69 1.46
CA ALA A 80 8.76 5.89 1.26
C ALA A 80 8.46 6.12 -0.24
N ALA A 81 9.45 5.96 -1.11
CA ALA A 81 9.27 6.07 -2.56
C ALA A 81 8.33 5.00 -3.09
N ARG A 82 8.47 3.76 -2.61
CA ARG A 82 7.61 2.63 -3.03
C ARG A 82 6.19 2.78 -2.52
N ILE A 83 6.00 3.28 -1.30
CA ILE A 83 4.68 3.58 -0.73
C ILE A 83 4.00 4.71 -1.51
N ALA A 84 4.73 5.71 -1.98
CA ALA A 84 4.20 6.75 -2.85
C ALA A 84 3.64 6.16 -4.15
N ILE A 85 4.35 5.21 -4.77
CA ILE A 85 3.89 4.50 -5.96
C ILE A 85 2.62 3.69 -5.64
N ALA A 86 2.60 2.97 -4.52
CA ALA A 86 1.44 2.20 -4.09
C ALA A 86 0.23 3.10 -3.86
N SER A 87 0.40 4.24 -3.22
CA SER A 87 -0.66 5.22 -2.97
C SER A 87 -1.24 5.78 -4.27
N GLU A 88 -0.37 6.06 -5.25
CA GLU A 88 -0.79 6.51 -6.57
C GLU A 88 -1.64 5.46 -7.29
N ARG A 89 -1.20 4.21 -7.28
CA ARG A 89 -1.96 3.09 -7.88
C ARG A 89 -3.32 2.89 -7.22
N ILE A 90 -3.40 3.02 -5.90
CA ILE A 90 -4.67 2.94 -5.17
C ILE A 90 -5.57 4.10 -5.56
N GLY A 91 -5.04 5.32 -5.67
CA GLY A 91 -5.78 6.49 -6.11
C GLY A 91 -6.37 6.30 -7.51
N GLU A 92 -5.60 5.74 -8.43
CA GLU A 92 -6.08 5.41 -9.78
C GLU A 92 -7.18 4.35 -9.74
N ALA A 93 -6.99 3.30 -8.95
CA ALA A 93 -7.99 2.24 -8.79
C ALA A 93 -9.30 2.77 -8.20
N LEU A 94 -9.23 3.66 -7.21
CA LEU A 94 -10.40 4.29 -6.61
C LEU A 94 -11.13 5.19 -7.60
N ARG A 95 -10.40 5.95 -8.41
CA ARG A 95 -10.99 6.77 -9.47
C ARG A 95 -11.72 5.91 -10.50
N GLU A 96 -11.14 4.79 -10.90
CA GLU A 96 -11.76 3.84 -11.82
C GLU A 96 -13.03 3.22 -11.22
N ILE A 97 -13.01 2.85 -9.95
CA ILE A 97 -14.18 2.35 -9.21
C ILE A 97 -15.28 3.40 -9.15
N ALA A 98 -14.92 4.63 -8.82
CA ALA A 98 -15.87 5.75 -8.76
C ALA A 98 -16.51 6.01 -10.14
N ARG A 99 -15.70 5.98 -11.21
CA ARG A 99 -16.21 6.14 -12.59
C ARG A 99 -17.19 5.04 -12.95
N ARG A 100 -16.86 3.79 -12.64
CA ARG A 100 -17.77 2.64 -12.88
C ARG A 100 -19.04 2.72 -12.02
N GLY A 101 -18.91 3.16 -10.78
CA GLY A 101 -20.03 3.37 -9.88
C GLY A 101 -20.99 4.43 -10.42
N ASP A 102 -20.48 5.54 -10.94
CA ASP A 102 -21.28 6.59 -11.57
C ASP A 102 -22.00 6.07 -12.81
N GLU A 103 -21.32 5.29 -13.66
CA GLU A 103 -21.96 4.65 -14.83
C GLU A 103 -23.09 3.73 -14.41
N LEU A 104 -22.92 2.91 -13.37
CA LEU A 104 -23.95 2.02 -12.85
C LEU A 104 -25.12 2.80 -12.25
N ASN A 105 -24.88 3.87 -11.55
CA ASN A 105 -25.92 4.74 -10.99
C ASN A 105 -26.74 5.42 -12.09
N ILE A 106 -26.12 5.88 -13.16
CA ILE A 106 -26.80 6.46 -14.32
C ILE A 106 -27.69 5.41 -14.98
N ARG A 107 -27.21 4.19 -15.17
CA ARG A 107 -28.00 3.08 -15.73
C ARG A 107 -29.19 2.74 -14.85
N SER A 108 -29.00 2.67 -13.54
CA SER A 108 -30.07 2.39 -12.57
C SER A 108 -31.13 3.48 -12.59
N ALA A 109 -30.73 4.75 -12.66
CA ALA A 109 -31.64 5.88 -12.75
C ALA A 109 -32.48 5.86 -14.05
N ARG A 110 -31.84 5.52 -15.17
CA ARG A 110 -32.54 5.35 -16.47
C ARG A 110 -33.54 4.20 -16.42
N PHE A 111 -33.13 3.08 -15.82
CA PHE A 111 -34.02 1.92 -15.67
C PHE A 111 -35.23 2.25 -14.79
N ALA A 112 -35.03 2.94 -13.68
CA ALA A 112 -36.08 3.38 -12.80
C ALA A 112 -37.09 4.31 -13.50
N LYS A 113 -36.65 5.22 -14.38
CA LYS A 113 -37.51 6.08 -15.19
C LYS A 113 -38.33 5.31 -16.21
N ILE A 114 -37.76 4.25 -16.78
CA ILE A 114 -38.45 3.41 -17.77
C ILE A 114 -39.51 2.54 -17.10
N SER A 115 -39.22 2.01 -15.91
CA SER A 115 -40.12 1.13 -15.17
C SER A 115 -41.14 1.85 -14.28
N GLY A 116 -40.96 3.14 -14.10
CA GLY A 116 -41.88 4.00 -13.37
C GLY A 116 -42.83 4.70 -14.30
#